data_eb48c8714d08c38cbcb8d69d07b1dd01
#
_entry.id   eb48c8714d08c38cbcb8d69d07b1dd01
#
_cell.length_a   1.000
_cell.length_b   1.000
_cell.length_c   1.000
_cell.angle_alpha   90.00
_cell.angle_beta   90.00
_cell.angle_gamma   90.00
#
_symmetry.space_group_name_H-M   'P 1'
#
loop_
_entity.id
_entity.type
_entity.pdbx_description
1 polymer ?
#
loop_
_entity_poly.entity_id
_entity_poly.type
_entity_poly.pdbx_seq_one_letter_code
_entity_poly.pdbx_strand_id
1 'polypeptide(L)'
;MLEERIMPIKRELIEYATLVENMVEKVIKGLMEKEKSYPLEVIEKDEPRTDRYELELDEKCVWILAQFQPMAVDLRTILMMLEMNRDLERIGDLSSTMSRSAIFLIERPQVKPYIDIPRMSDIVQSMIRDSVNAFIENDSQLAREVFQRDKTVNALRDQIIRELLTFMSSDPTTIERSFDLISLALDLERIGDHSTNICEDVVFMVEGEVIKHMDDKNKDKDRK
;
A
#
# COMPACT_ATOMS: atom_id res chain seq x y z
N MET A 1 -4.28 -1.79 32.01
CA MET A 1 -3.70 -3.16 32.04
C MET A 1 -3.47 -3.71 30.63
N LEU A 2 -4.40 -4.38 29.95
CA LEU A 2 -4.16 -4.87 28.56
C LEU A 2 -4.16 -3.71 27.55
N GLU A 3 -5.09 -2.79 27.63
CA GLU A 3 -5.16 -1.60 26.80
C GLU A 3 -3.85 -0.76 26.84
N GLU A 4 -3.23 -0.63 28.01
CA GLU A 4 -1.93 0.03 28.18
C GLU A 4 -0.79 -0.66 27.43
N ARG A 5 -0.95 -1.94 27.07
CA ARG A 5 0.00 -2.71 26.28
C ARG A 5 -0.29 -2.66 24.78
N ILE A 6 -1.55 -2.54 24.41
CA ILE A 6 -2.01 -2.42 23.02
C ILE A 6 -1.69 -1.03 22.45
N MET A 7 -1.86 0.04 23.25
CA MET A 7 -1.65 1.41 22.80
C MET A 7 -0.24 1.70 22.22
N PRO A 8 0.87 1.20 22.80
CA PRO A 8 2.18 1.34 22.18
C PRO A 8 2.27 0.70 20.79
N ILE A 9 1.70 -0.50 20.60
CA ILE A 9 1.71 -1.20 19.32
C ILE A 9 0.91 -0.42 18.27
N LYS A 10 -0.24 0.16 18.64
CA LYS A 10 -1.00 1.05 17.76
C LYS A 10 -0.17 2.24 17.27
N ARG A 11 0.63 2.85 18.16
CA ARG A 11 1.53 3.96 17.77
C ARG A 11 2.61 3.50 16.81
N GLU A 12 3.21 2.35 17.07
CA GLU A 12 4.23 1.78 16.18
C GLU A 12 3.66 1.45 14.79
N LEU A 13 2.42 0.97 14.70
CA LEU A 13 1.72 0.79 13.41
C LEU A 13 1.54 2.10 12.66
N ILE A 14 1.23 3.21 13.34
CA ILE A 14 1.16 4.54 12.71
C ILE A 14 2.54 4.97 12.20
N GLU A 15 3.59 4.76 13.00
CA GLU A 15 4.97 5.09 12.60
C GLU A 15 5.41 4.23 11.40
N TYR A 16 5.04 2.96 11.39
CA TYR A 16 5.30 2.03 10.30
C TYR A 16 4.56 2.46 9.01
N ALA A 17 3.27 2.76 9.12
CA ALA A 17 2.49 3.27 7.99
C ALA A 17 3.07 4.56 7.42
N THR A 18 3.52 5.48 8.29
CA THR A 18 4.19 6.71 7.87
C THR A 18 5.51 6.41 7.15
N LEU A 19 6.26 5.40 7.60
CA LEU A 19 7.49 4.99 6.93
C LEU A 19 7.20 4.49 5.51
N VAL A 20 6.27 3.55 5.32
CA VAL A 20 5.96 2.99 4.00
C VAL A 20 5.30 4.02 3.06
N GLU A 21 4.47 4.93 3.59
CA GLU A 21 3.94 6.08 2.85
C GLU A 21 5.08 6.95 2.30
N ASN A 22 6.06 7.31 3.15
CA ASN A 22 7.22 8.08 2.75
C ASN A 22 8.11 7.33 1.74
N MET A 23 8.18 6.00 1.80
CA MET A 23 8.91 5.21 0.79
C MET A 23 8.29 5.38 -0.59
N VAL A 24 6.97 5.28 -0.71
CA VAL A 24 6.24 5.51 -1.98
C VAL A 24 6.49 6.93 -2.49
N GLU A 25 6.38 7.95 -1.61
CA GLU A 25 6.66 9.35 -1.96
C GLU A 25 8.08 9.53 -2.49
N LYS A 26 9.10 8.99 -1.81
CA LYS A 26 10.51 9.09 -2.22
C LYS A 26 10.74 8.49 -3.60
N VAL A 27 10.17 7.34 -3.90
CA VAL A 27 10.32 6.69 -5.20
C VAL A 27 9.80 7.60 -6.32
N ILE A 28 8.60 8.13 -6.16
CA ILE A 28 7.98 8.97 -7.18
C ILE A 28 8.69 10.33 -7.28
N LYS A 29 9.07 10.91 -6.16
CA LYS A 29 9.86 12.14 -6.13
C LYS A 29 11.19 11.98 -6.86
N GLY A 30 11.92 10.90 -6.59
CA GLY A 30 13.16 10.57 -7.28
C GLY A 30 12.98 10.45 -8.79
N LEU A 31 11.90 9.78 -9.23
CA LEU A 31 11.56 9.66 -10.66
C LEU A 31 11.25 11.02 -11.29
N MET A 32 10.49 11.89 -10.61
CA MET A 32 10.08 13.19 -11.14
C MET A 32 11.22 14.19 -11.18
N GLU A 33 12.06 14.23 -10.14
CA GLU A 33 13.22 15.13 -10.03
C GLU A 33 14.46 14.59 -10.76
N LYS A 34 14.41 13.33 -11.25
CA LYS A 34 15.54 12.59 -11.83
C LYS A 34 16.73 12.45 -10.87
N GLU A 35 16.41 12.24 -9.60
CA GLU A 35 17.39 12.17 -8.52
C GLU A 35 17.37 10.76 -7.88
N LYS A 36 18.46 10.01 -8.09
CA LYS A 36 18.56 8.61 -7.63
C LYS A 36 18.72 8.47 -6.13
N SER A 37 19.15 9.49 -5.43
CA SER A 37 19.37 9.42 -3.99
C SER A 37 18.10 9.01 -3.23
N TYR A 38 16.93 9.45 -3.69
CA TYR A 38 15.64 9.09 -3.08
C TYR A 38 15.33 7.59 -3.17
N PRO A 39 15.26 6.95 -4.36
CA PRO A 39 14.98 5.53 -4.42
C PRO A 39 16.13 4.66 -3.87
N LEU A 40 17.38 5.10 -3.89
CA LEU A 40 18.48 4.41 -3.19
C LEU A 40 18.30 4.44 -1.68
N GLU A 41 17.84 5.55 -1.12
CA GLU A 41 17.55 5.65 0.32
C GLU A 41 16.45 4.68 0.73
N VAL A 42 15.41 4.49 -0.10
CA VAL A 42 14.35 3.48 0.14
C VAL A 42 14.96 2.09 0.26
N ILE A 43 15.81 1.68 -0.70
CA ILE A 43 16.41 0.33 -0.71
C ILE A 43 17.41 0.15 0.44
N GLU A 44 18.28 1.16 0.69
CA GLU A 44 19.43 0.99 1.59
C GLU A 44 19.09 1.25 3.06
N LYS A 45 18.09 2.10 3.32
CA LYS A 45 17.78 2.55 4.68
C LYS A 45 16.36 2.23 5.13
N ASP A 46 15.37 2.47 4.26
CA ASP A 46 13.97 2.36 4.68
C ASP A 46 13.49 0.90 4.68
N GLU A 47 13.81 0.10 3.65
CA GLU A 47 13.45 -1.32 3.59
C GLU A 47 14.02 -2.11 4.79
N PRO A 48 15.28 -2.01 5.21
CA PRO A 48 15.75 -2.69 6.43
C PRO A 48 15.06 -2.21 7.71
N ARG A 49 14.37 -1.08 7.70
CA ARG A 49 13.55 -0.61 8.82
C ARG A 49 12.16 -1.22 8.78
N THR A 50 11.59 -1.44 7.60
CA THR A 50 10.31 -2.15 7.46
C THR A 50 10.42 -3.58 7.98
N ASP A 51 11.47 -4.32 7.61
CA ASP A 51 11.75 -5.66 8.12
C ASP A 51 11.83 -5.71 9.65
N ARG A 52 12.45 -4.68 10.23
CA ARG A 52 12.58 -4.59 11.69
C ARG A 52 11.25 -4.31 12.37
N TYR A 53 10.42 -3.41 11.79
CA TYR A 53 9.07 -3.17 12.31
C TYR A 53 8.23 -4.44 12.28
N GLU A 54 8.27 -5.18 11.16
CA GLU A 54 7.53 -6.44 11.02
C GLU A 54 7.86 -7.41 12.15
N LEU A 55 9.15 -7.71 12.36
CA LEU A 55 9.60 -8.65 13.38
C LEU A 55 9.25 -8.17 14.80
N GLU A 56 9.50 -6.90 15.12
CA GLU A 56 9.25 -6.36 16.46
C GLU A 56 7.75 -6.32 16.80
N LEU A 57 6.89 -5.99 15.83
CA LEU A 57 5.44 -5.96 16.01
C LEU A 57 4.87 -7.37 16.18
N ASP A 58 5.33 -8.33 15.38
CA ASP A 58 4.94 -9.73 15.50
C ASP A 58 5.30 -10.28 16.88
N GLU A 59 6.54 -10.07 17.35
CA GLU A 59 6.97 -10.51 18.67
C GLU A 59 6.11 -9.91 19.79
N LYS A 60 5.81 -8.61 19.72
CA LYS A 60 4.96 -7.92 20.71
C LYS A 60 3.54 -8.47 20.73
N CYS A 61 2.94 -8.67 19.56
CA CYS A 61 1.59 -9.23 19.44
C CYS A 61 1.53 -10.66 19.98
N VAL A 62 2.48 -11.53 19.60
CA VAL A 62 2.57 -12.91 20.09
C VAL A 62 2.78 -12.95 21.59
N TRP A 63 3.64 -12.07 22.13
CA TRP A 63 3.87 -11.98 23.58
C TRP A 63 2.59 -11.60 24.32
N ILE A 64 1.80 -10.63 23.82
CA ILE A 64 0.53 -10.27 24.45
C ILE A 64 -0.46 -11.43 24.43
N LEU A 65 -0.58 -12.13 23.28
CA LEU A 65 -1.44 -13.31 23.16
C LEU A 65 -1.08 -14.40 24.18
N ALA A 66 0.21 -14.70 24.32
CA ALA A 66 0.70 -15.74 25.24
C ALA A 66 0.53 -15.35 26.71
N GLN A 67 0.82 -14.09 27.07
CA GLN A 67 0.88 -13.63 28.46
C GLN A 67 -0.50 -13.28 29.05
N PHE A 68 -1.38 -12.69 28.23
CA PHE A 68 -2.64 -12.12 28.71
C PHE A 68 -3.88 -12.91 28.29
N GLN A 69 -3.74 -13.82 27.31
CA GLN A 69 -4.85 -14.64 26.77
C GLN A 69 -6.10 -13.79 26.50
N PRO A 70 -5.98 -12.72 25.67
CA PRO A 70 -7.09 -11.79 25.42
C PRO A 70 -8.29 -12.53 24.84
N MET A 71 -9.50 -11.99 25.10
CA MET A 71 -10.76 -12.56 24.64
C MET A 71 -11.57 -11.54 23.84
N ALA A 72 -12.45 -12.05 23.01
CA ALA A 72 -13.43 -11.25 22.26
C ALA A 72 -12.79 -10.08 21.48
N VAL A 73 -13.08 -8.84 21.83
CA VAL A 73 -12.63 -7.63 21.10
C VAL A 73 -11.11 -7.48 21.13
N ASP A 74 -10.49 -7.69 22.29
CA ASP A 74 -9.03 -7.52 22.43
C ASP A 74 -8.26 -8.54 21.57
N LEU A 75 -8.75 -9.79 21.53
CA LEU A 75 -8.17 -10.81 20.66
C LEU A 75 -8.27 -10.41 19.18
N ARG A 76 -9.45 -9.96 18.74
CA ARG A 76 -9.64 -9.50 17.36
C ARG A 76 -8.72 -8.33 17.01
N THR A 77 -8.59 -7.35 17.91
CA THR A 77 -7.70 -6.21 17.72
C THR A 77 -6.24 -6.64 17.50
N ILE A 78 -5.74 -7.60 18.30
CA ILE A 78 -4.36 -8.07 18.14
C ILE A 78 -4.18 -8.88 16.85
N LEU A 79 -5.15 -9.72 16.48
CA LEU A 79 -5.09 -10.44 15.21
C LEU A 79 -5.10 -9.47 14.02
N MET A 80 -5.90 -8.40 14.08
CA MET A 80 -5.85 -7.35 13.06
C MET A 80 -4.49 -6.66 12.98
N MET A 81 -3.87 -6.36 14.12
CA MET A 81 -2.53 -5.77 14.12
C MET A 81 -1.52 -6.66 13.40
N LEU A 82 -1.62 -7.99 13.55
CA LEU A 82 -0.77 -8.95 12.86
C LEU A 82 -1.03 -8.95 11.33
N GLU A 83 -2.29 -8.89 10.91
CA GLU A 83 -2.62 -8.80 9.48
C GLU A 83 -2.15 -7.47 8.88
N MET A 84 -2.40 -6.34 9.56
CA MET A 84 -1.91 -5.02 9.13
C MET A 84 -0.38 -4.97 9.05
N ASN A 85 0.33 -5.61 9.99
CA ASN A 85 1.78 -5.70 9.98
C ASN A 85 2.29 -6.32 8.67
N ARG A 86 1.65 -7.41 8.21
CA ARG A 86 1.96 -8.08 6.94
C ARG A 86 1.64 -7.21 5.72
N ASP A 87 0.49 -6.52 5.73
CA ASP A 87 0.13 -5.63 4.62
C ASP A 87 1.11 -4.46 4.51
N LEU A 88 1.56 -3.88 5.63
CA LEU A 88 2.56 -2.81 5.64
C LEU A 88 3.94 -3.30 5.17
N GLU A 89 4.36 -4.52 5.53
CA GLU A 89 5.58 -5.14 5.01
C GLU A 89 5.50 -5.28 3.48
N ARG A 90 4.38 -5.79 2.95
CA ARG A 90 4.16 -5.90 1.49
C ARG A 90 4.21 -4.55 0.78
N ILE A 91 3.68 -3.49 1.38
CA ILE A 91 3.80 -2.13 0.85
C ILE A 91 5.27 -1.67 0.82
N GLY A 92 6.05 -1.99 1.85
CA GLY A 92 7.49 -1.75 1.90
C GLY A 92 8.26 -2.45 0.78
N ASP A 93 8.02 -3.75 0.61
CA ASP A 93 8.59 -4.60 -0.44
C ASP A 93 8.30 -4.05 -1.86
N LEU A 94 7.04 -3.68 -2.10
CA LEU A 94 6.62 -3.10 -3.37
C LEU A 94 7.32 -1.76 -3.62
N SER A 95 7.48 -0.92 -2.59
CA SER A 95 8.20 0.34 -2.67
C SER A 95 9.69 0.15 -3.00
N SER A 96 10.32 -0.89 -2.43
CA SER A 96 11.69 -1.29 -2.76
C SER A 96 11.80 -1.78 -4.22
N THR A 97 10.82 -2.54 -4.70
CA THR A 97 10.74 -2.99 -6.10
C THR A 97 10.58 -1.82 -7.05
N MET A 98 9.64 -0.91 -6.77
CA MET A 98 9.43 0.34 -7.52
C MET A 98 10.69 1.19 -7.59
N SER A 99 11.50 1.21 -6.52
CA SER A 99 12.76 1.96 -6.47
C SER A 99 13.75 1.49 -7.54
N ARG A 100 13.83 0.19 -7.80
CA ARG A 100 14.71 -0.38 -8.85
C ARG A 100 14.26 0.07 -10.24
N SER A 101 12.96 0.01 -10.54
CA SER A 101 12.39 0.53 -11.79
C SER A 101 12.58 2.05 -11.93
N ALA A 102 12.42 2.81 -10.84
CA ALA A 102 12.65 4.26 -10.85
C ALA A 102 14.12 4.59 -11.17
N ILE A 103 15.10 3.92 -10.56
CA ILE A 103 16.53 4.11 -10.84
C ILE A 103 16.82 3.83 -12.32
N PHE A 104 16.27 2.75 -12.88
CA PHE A 104 16.41 2.42 -14.29
C PHE A 104 15.88 3.53 -15.21
N LEU A 105 14.70 4.07 -14.89
CA LEU A 105 14.03 5.12 -15.67
C LEU A 105 14.74 6.47 -15.59
N ILE A 106 15.27 6.83 -14.41
CA ILE A 106 16.00 8.09 -14.18
C ILE A 106 17.21 8.22 -15.12
N GLU A 107 17.88 7.13 -15.41
CA GLU A 107 19.07 7.10 -16.27
C GLU A 107 18.77 7.23 -17.77
N ARG A 108 17.52 7.20 -18.15
CA ARG A 108 17.09 7.09 -19.54
C ARG A 108 16.17 8.22 -19.98
N PRO A 109 16.07 8.52 -21.28
CA PRO A 109 15.10 9.49 -21.79
C PRO A 109 13.67 9.08 -21.44
N GLN A 110 12.83 10.02 -21.02
CA GLN A 110 11.41 9.77 -20.76
C GLN A 110 10.70 9.28 -22.03
N VAL A 111 9.80 8.32 -21.88
CA VAL A 111 8.90 7.85 -22.94
C VAL A 111 7.82 8.90 -23.21
N LYS A 112 7.27 9.47 -22.13
CA LYS A 112 6.24 10.52 -22.12
C LYS A 112 6.36 11.35 -20.85
N PRO A 113 5.72 12.52 -20.76
CA PRO A 113 5.58 13.22 -19.49
C PRO A 113 4.83 12.37 -18.45
N TYR A 114 5.34 12.32 -17.23
CA TYR A 114 4.73 11.56 -16.12
C TYR A 114 3.64 12.39 -15.45
N ILE A 115 2.39 12.25 -15.88
CA ILE A 115 1.24 12.97 -15.33
C ILE A 115 0.43 12.05 -14.41
N ASP A 116 0.10 10.84 -14.89
CA ASP A 116 -0.80 9.94 -14.19
C ASP A 116 -0.12 9.18 -13.04
N ILE A 117 1.18 8.86 -13.16
CA ILE A 117 1.93 8.16 -12.10
C ILE A 117 2.00 8.96 -10.80
N PRO A 118 2.38 10.25 -10.77
CA PRO A 118 2.32 11.06 -9.55
C PRO A 118 0.90 11.15 -8.97
N ARG A 119 -0.11 11.38 -9.82
CA ARG A 119 -1.51 11.43 -9.39
C ARG A 119 -1.97 10.11 -8.75
N MET A 120 -1.59 8.97 -9.34
CA MET A 120 -1.88 7.65 -8.80
C MET A 120 -1.19 7.45 -7.45
N SER A 121 0.07 7.87 -7.33
CA SER A 121 0.84 7.83 -6.09
C SER A 121 0.20 8.64 -4.97
N ASP A 122 -0.25 9.87 -5.24
CA ASP A 122 -0.91 10.73 -4.23
C ASP A 122 -2.18 10.06 -3.67
N ILE A 123 -2.96 9.39 -4.54
CA ILE A 123 -4.15 8.65 -4.11
C ILE A 123 -3.74 7.46 -3.24
N VAL A 124 -2.76 6.66 -3.66
CA VAL A 124 -2.29 5.47 -2.95
C VAL A 124 -1.72 5.85 -1.57
N GLN A 125 -0.91 6.91 -1.47
CA GLN A 125 -0.42 7.41 -0.19
C GLN A 125 -1.56 7.80 0.75
N SER A 126 -2.60 8.47 0.23
CA SER A 126 -3.79 8.77 1.03
C SER A 126 -4.55 7.51 1.47
N MET A 127 -4.55 6.44 0.66
CA MET A 127 -5.16 5.16 1.01
C MET A 127 -4.41 4.47 2.15
N ILE A 128 -3.06 4.43 2.11
CA ILE A 128 -2.22 3.89 3.18
C ILE A 128 -2.55 4.59 4.51
N ARG A 129 -2.47 5.91 4.52
CA ARG A 129 -2.70 6.73 5.72
C ARG A 129 -4.09 6.52 6.30
N ASP A 130 -5.11 6.58 5.46
CA ASP A 130 -6.49 6.54 5.91
C ASP A 130 -6.94 5.13 6.31
N SER A 131 -6.35 4.06 5.73
CA SER A 131 -6.61 2.69 6.17
C SER A 131 -6.13 2.46 7.61
N VAL A 132 -4.95 2.96 7.96
CA VAL A 132 -4.40 2.85 9.33
C VAL A 132 -5.16 3.75 10.29
N ASN A 133 -5.52 4.98 9.89
CA ASN A 133 -6.34 5.88 10.71
C ASN A 133 -7.72 5.26 10.98
N ALA A 134 -8.36 4.66 9.98
CA ALA A 134 -9.63 3.95 10.15
C ALA A 134 -9.55 2.83 11.21
N PHE A 135 -8.44 2.08 11.22
CA PHE A 135 -8.19 1.08 12.27
C PHE A 135 -8.04 1.71 13.66
N ILE A 136 -7.20 2.76 13.77
CA ILE A 136 -6.92 3.39 15.07
C ILE A 136 -8.18 3.98 15.69
N GLU A 137 -9.02 4.62 14.87
CA GLU A 137 -10.23 5.31 15.27
C GLU A 137 -11.48 4.41 15.30
N ASN A 138 -11.37 3.16 14.83
CA ASN A 138 -12.47 2.23 14.58
C ASN A 138 -13.54 2.85 13.66
N ASP A 139 -13.10 3.54 12.61
CA ASP A 139 -13.95 4.26 11.67
C ASP A 139 -14.21 3.44 10.41
N SER A 140 -15.32 2.70 10.39
CA SER A 140 -15.73 1.91 9.22
C SER A 140 -16.15 2.78 8.04
N GLN A 141 -16.56 4.03 8.25
CA GLN A 141 -16.92 4.94 7.18
C GLN A 141 -15.68 5.40 6.42
N LEU A 142 -14.62 5.81 7.13
CA LEU A 142 -13.34 6.15 6.54
C LEU A 142 -12.77 4.95 5.75
N ALA A 143 -12.85 3.74 6.31
CA ALA A 143 -12.48 2.51 5.61
C ALA A 143 -13.24 2.34 4.29
N ARG A 144 -14.56 2.59 4.28
CA ARG A 144 -15.38 2.51 3.05
C ARG A 144 -15.02 3.58 2.00
N GLU A 145 -14.54 4.74 2.40
CA GLU A 145 -14.08 5.79 1.48
C GLU A 145 -12.80 5.37 0.75
N VAL A 146 -11.92 4.59 1.38
CA VAL A 146 -10.71 4.05 0.75
C VAL A 146 -11.08 3.15 -0.44
N PHE A 147 -12.10 2.29 -0.34
CA PHE A 147 -12.56 1.45 -1.46
C PHE A 147 -13.01 2.26 -2.69
N GLN A 148 -13.51 3.49 -2.52
CA GLN A 148 -13.88 4.32 -3.67
C GLN A 148 -12.64 4.86 -4.39
N ARG A 149 -11.56 5.12 -3.66
CA ARG A 149 -10.27 5.57 -4.24
C ARG A 149 -9.60 4.46 -5.04
N ASP A 150 -9.71 3.21 -4.60
CA ASP A 150 -9.20 2.03 -5.30
C ASP A 150 -9.70 1.96 -6.74
N LYS A 151 -10.99 2.22 -6.98
CA LYS A 151 -11.54 2.28 -8.34
C LYS A 151 -10.85 3.31 -9.23
N THR A 152 -10.42 4.42 -8.65
CA THR A 152 -9.69 5.47 -9.38
C THR A 152 -8.26 5.02 -9.68
N VAL A 153 -7.59 4.35 -8.73
CA VAL A 153 -6.26 3.77 -8.90
C VAL A 153 -6.28 2.74 -10.05
N ASN A 154 -7.25 1.82 -10.04
CA ASN A 154 -7.45 0.82 -11.08
C ASN A 154 -7.69 1.44 -12.47
N ALA A 155 -8.49 2.49 -12.55
CA ALA A 155 -8.74 3.21 -13.79
C ALA A 155 -7.48 3.90 -14.34
N LEU A 156 -6.68 4.52 -13.46
CA LEU A 156 -5.40 5.14 -13.83
C LEU A 156 -4.38 4.11 -14.31
N ARG A 157 -4.25 2.97 -13.61
CA ARG A 157 -3.41 1.85 -14.05
C ARG A 157 -3.77 1.42 -15.47
N ASP A 158 -5.04 1.17 -15.74
CA ASP A 158 -5.50 0.73 -17.07
C ASP A 158 -5.28 1.79 -18.14
N GLN A 159 -5.40 3.07 -17.80
CA GLN A 159 -5.09 4.18 -18.69
C GLN A 159 -3.60 4.21 -19.02
N ILE A 160 -2.72 4.14 -18.02
CA ILE A 160 -1.26 4.13 -18.17
C ILE A 160 -0.84 2.97 -19.08
N ILE A 161 -1.35 1.77 -18.84
CA ILE A 161 -1.02 0.57 -19.65
C ILE A 161 -1.43 0.77 -21.11
N ARG A 162 -2.67 1.20 -21.38
CA ARG A 162 -3.14 1.43 -22.78
C ARG A 162 -2.30 2.48 -23.50
N GLU A 163 -1.94 3.55 -22.81
CA GLU A 163 -1.14 4.61 -23.39
C GLU A 163 0.29 4.12 -23.71
N LEU A 164 0.94 3.42 -22.77
CA LEU A 164 2.29 2.90 -22.98
C LEU A 164 2.35 1.83 -24.08
N LEU A 165 1.34 0.98 -24.22
CA LEU A 165 1.24 0.06 -25.36
C LEU A 165 1.21 0.78 -26.70
N THR A 166 0.62 1.97 -26.78
CA THR A 166 0.64 2.79 -28.00
C THR A 166 2.04 3.31 -28.31
N PHE A 167 2.80 3.74 -27.29
CA PHE A 167 4.22 4.15 -27.45
C PHE A 167 5.08 2.99 -27.89
N MET A 168 4.96 1.81 -27.26
CA MET A 168 5.70 0.59 -27.66
C MET A 168 5.46 0.20 -29.13
N SER A 169 4.19 0.32 -29.59
CA SER A 169 3.82 -0.01 -30.96
C SER A 169 4.36 1.00 -31.98
N SER A 170 4.47 2.27 -31.59
CA SER A 170 4.93 3.36 -32.47
C SER A 170 6.46 3.43 -32.53
N ASP A 171 7.14 3.14 -31.41
CA ASP A 171 8.60 3.15 -31.30
C ASP A 171 9.10 1.99 -30.41
N PRO A 172 9.54 0.88 -31.04
CA PRO A 172 10.05 -0.28 -30.29
C PRO A 172 11.24 0.03 -29.37
N THR A 173 11.96 1.12 -29.54
CA THR A 173 13.06 1.52 -28.64
C THR A 173 12.59 1.97 -27.26
N THR A 174 11.28 2.17 -27.09
CA THR A 174 10.65 2.56 -25.82
C THR A 174 10.23 1.36 -24.98
N ILE A 175 10.27 0.12 -25.49
CA ILE A 175 9.69 -1.07 -24.86
C ILE A 175 10.18 -1.26 -23.40
N GLU A 176 11.50 -1.28 -23.19
CA GLU A 176 12.05 -1.51 -21.83
C GLU A 176 11.56 -0.46 -20.84
N ARG A 177 11.63 0.83 -21.21
CA ARG A 177 11.21 1.95 -20.35
C ARG A 177 9.71 1.95 -20.09
N SER A 178 8.94 1.60 -21.11
CA SER A 178 7.49 1.47 -20.98
C SER A 178 7.10 0.30 -20.07
N PHE A 179 7.85 -0.80 -20.11
CA PHE A 179 7.65 -1.94 -19.24
C PHE A 179 7.88 -1.58 -17.77
N ASP A 180 8.98 -0.85 -17.47
CA ASP A 180 9.24 -0.37 -16.11
C ASP A 180 8.19 0.63 -15.61
N LEU A 181 7.65 1.49 -16.49
CA LEU A 181 6.53 2.37 -16.14
C LEU A 181 5.23 1.60 -15.87
N ILE A 182 4.96 0.54 -16.64
CA ILE A 182 3.84 -0.37 -16.37
C ILE A 182 4.03 -1.08 -15.03
N SER A 183 5.24 -1.57 -14.75
CA SER A 183 5.56 -2.20 -13.47
C SER A 183 5.32 -1.26 -12.30
N LEU A 184 5.75 0.00 -12.38
CA LEU A 184 5.46 1.02 -11.36
C LEU A 184 3.94 1.22 -11.14
N ALA A 185 3.16 1.27 -12.22
CA ALA A 185 1.70 1.42 -12.11
C ALA A 185 1.03 0.18 -11.50
N LEU A 186 1.51 -1.02 -11.81
CA LEU A 186 1.03 -2.26 -11.20
C LEU A 186 1.41 -2.37 -9.73
N ASP A 187 2.60 -1.95 -9.35
CA ASP A 187 3.03 -1.98 -7.95
C ASP A 187 2.26 -0.94 -7.12
N LEU A 188 1.98 0.26 -7.67
CA LEU A 188 1.09 1.24 -7.03
C LEU A 188 -0.33 0.70 -6.83
N GLU A 189 -0.88 -0.01 -7.81
CA GLU A 189 -2.19 -0.64 -7.67
C GLU A 189 -2.19 -1.70 -6.56
N ARG A 190 -1.17 -2.57 -6.50
CA ARG A 190 -1.05 -3.56 -5.42
C ARG A 190 -0.93 -2.93 -4.05
N ILE A 191 -0.24 -1.80 -3.93
CA ILE A 191 -0.18 -1.03 -2.68
C ILE A 191 -1.59 -0.54 -2.30
N GLY A 192 -2.38 -0.09 -3.26
CA GLY A 192 -3.80 0.23 -3.07
C GLY A 192 -4.60 -0.98 -2.57
N ASP A 193 -4.41 -2.16 -3.17
CA ASP A 193 -5.04 -3.41 -2.74
C ASP A 193 -4.70 -3.76 -1.28
N HIS A 194 -3.43 -3.64 -0.87
CA HIS A 194 -3.04 -3.86 0.53
C HIS A 194 -3.72 -2.86 1.49
N SER A 195 -3.87 -1.60 1.07
CA SER A 195 -4.63 -0.61 1.86
C SER A 195 -6.11 -0.98 1.96
N THR A 196 -6.71 -1.56 0.91
CA THR A 196 -8.11 -2.03 0.96
C THR A 196 -8.26 -3.27 1.84
N ASN A 197 -7.28 -4.19 1.87
CA ASN A 197 -7.28 -5.33 2.79
C ASN A 197 -7.38 -4.86 4.26
N ILE A 198 -6.55 -3.88 4.64
CA ILE A 198 -6.62 -3.27 5.98
C ILE A 198 -8.03 -2.73 6.25
N CYS A 199 -8.63 -2.04 5.28
CA CYS A 199 -9.98 -1.48 5.42
C CYS A 199 -11.08 -2.56 5.53
N GLU A 200 -10.97 -3.66 4.80
CA GLU A 200 -11.90 -4.80 4.92
C GLU A 200 -11.90 -5.35 6.35
N ASP A 201 -10.72 -5.51 6.93
CA ASP A 201 -10.56 -6.00 8.27
C ASP A 201 -11.10 -4.98 9.32
N VAL A 202 -10.93 -3.67 9.07
CA VAL A 202 -11.54 -2.62 9.94
C VAL A 202 -13.06 -2.72 9.93
N VAL A 203 -13.69 -2.81 8.75
CA VAL A 203 -15.15 -2.94 8.65
C VAL A 203 -15.62 -4.21 9.35
N PHE A 204 -14.93 -5.34 9.16
CA PHE A 204 -15.25 -6.58 9.87
C PHE A 204 -15.13 -6.44 11.40
N MET A 205 -14.10 -5.75 11.88
CA MET A 205 -13.91 -5.53 13.31
C MET A 205 -15.02 -4.69 13.92
N VAL A 206 -15.44 -3.61 13.24
CA VAL A 206 -16.39 -2.63 13.76
C VAL A 206 -17.84 -3.10 13.59
N GLU A 207 -18.19 -3.61 12.41
CA GLU A 207 -19.58 -3.93 12.04
C GLU A 207 -19.89 -5.43 12.15
N GLY A 208 -18.87 -6.30 12.16
CA GLY A 208 -19.04 -7.75 12.09
C GLY A 208 -19.44 -8.27 10.71
N GLU A 209 -19.39 -7.41 9.69
CA GLU A 209 -19.73 -7.76 8.30
C GLU A 209 -18.47 -8.14 7.52
N VAL A 210 -18.49 -9.34 6.92
CA VAL A 210 -17.46 -9.76 5.96
C VAL A 210 -17.78 -9.18 4.59
N ILE A 211 -17.05 -8.12 4.20
CA ILE A 211 -17.24 -7.44 2.90
C ILE A 211 -16.29 -7.97 1.82
N LYS A 212 -15.39 -8.91 2.15
CA LYS A 212 -14.48 -9.57 1.21
C LYS A 212 -15.24 -10.07 -0.02
N HIS A 213 -14.83 -9.62 -1.22
CA HIS A 213 -15.41 -10.02 -2.51
C HIS A 213 -16.86 -9.57 -2.79
N MET A 214 -17.36 -8.49 -2.17
CA MET A 214 -18.69 -7.99 -2.52
C MET A 214 -18.77 -7.43 -3.97
N ASP A 215 -17.68 -6.93 -4.52
CA ASP A 215 -17.66 -6.45 -5.91
C ASP A 215 -17.79 -7.57 -6.94
N ASP A 216 -17.36 -8.80 -6.67
CA ASP A 216 -17.53 -9.94 -7.60
C ASP A 216 -18.97 -10.45 -7.65
N LYS A 217 -19.72 -10.36 -6.56
CA LYS A 217 -21.13 -10.79 -6.54
C LYS A 217 -22.08 -9.84 -7.27
N ASN A 218 -21.72 -8.57 -7.43
CA ASN A 218 -22.51 -7.61 -8.21
C ASN A 218 -22.25 -7.74 -9.72
N LYS A 219 -21.05 -8.12 -10.15
CA LYS A 219 -20.75 -8.37 -11.57
C LYS A 219 -21.50 -9.57 -12.17
N ASP A 220 -21.85 -10.56 -11.34
CA ASP A 220 -22.64 -11.73 -11.79
C ASP A 220 -24.15 -11.47 -11.84
N LYS A 221 -24.66 -10.43 -11.18
CA LYS A 221 -26.07 -10.05 -11.26
C LYS A 221 -26.42 -9.24 -12.52
N ASP A 222 -25.46 -8.48 -13.04
CA ASP A 222 -25.65 -7.67 -14.26
C ASP A 222 -25.41 -8.48 -15.57
N ARG A 223 -25.03 -9.76 -15.46
CA ARG A 223 -24.84 -10.68 -16.59
C ARG A 223 -26.00 -11.66 -16.79
N LYS A 224 -27.11 -11.51 -16.06
CA LYS A 224 -28.34 -12.28 -16.26
C LYS A 224 -29.48 -11.37 -16.70
#